data_38ab1d50ff281ca0998f3ac873e5f431
#
_entry.id   38ab1d50ff281ca0998f3ac873e5f431
#
_cell.length_a   1.000
_cell.length_b   1.000
_cell.length_c   1.000
_cell.angle_alpha   90.00
_cell.angle_beta   90.00
_cell.angle_gamma   90.00
#
_symmetry.space_group_name_H-M   'P 1'
#
loop_
_entity.id
_entity.type
_entity.pdbx_description
1 polymer ?
#
loop_
_entity_poly.entity_id
_entity_poly.type
_entity_poly.pdbx_seq_one_letter_code
_entity_poly.pdbx_strand_id
1 'polypeptide(L)'
;MVHLLATLLALVTVAACSPTFKPKSKPELNTIAKQHRKLYFGTATDNPELNDTAYRAILDDNRMFGQITPANSMKWFATEPSPGEFTFHDGDVIANLAKKNRQLLRGHNCVWHNQLPDWVSTGTFTEKEILAVVERHCETLVRHYRGQVYAWDVINEVFNDDGTFRQDVFFNSSGSKFIPTAFHAARRADPHAKLYANDFNIEGPNAKSAAYQNLIKTLKKEGVPIDGIGFQSHFIVGELPPNIKENMEAFTKLGVEVAVTELDVRMTLPETPELLAQQRKDYETVISVCQAVKGCIGVTVWDFTDKFSWVPGTFAGQGAACPWDENLKEKPGFFGIIDGFN
;
A
#
# COMPACT_ATOMS: atom_id res chain seq x y z
N MET A 1 84.35 -40.99 24.01
CA MET A 1 83.75 -39.94 23.21
C MET A 1 82.36 -40.46 22.81
N VAL A 2 81.35 -39.96 23.49
CA VAL A 2 79.95 -40.40 23.31
C VAL A 2 79.21 -39.20 22.64
N HIS A 3 78.69 -39.38 21.44
CA HIS A 3 77.91 -38.36 20.71
C HIS A 3 76.42 -38.49 21.17
N LEU A 4 75.88 -37.43 21.78
CA LEU A 4 74.47 -37.30 22.05
C LEU A 4 73.78 -36.68 20.82
N LEU A 5 72.89 -37.43 20.18
CA LEU A 5 71.96 -36.91 19.16
C LEU A 5 70.71 -36.33 19.91
N ALA A 6 70.53 -35.04 19.77
CA ALA A 6 69.25 -34.38 20.23
C ALA A 6 68.27 -34.39 19.09
N THR A 7 67.15 -35.08 19.27
CA THR A 7 66.01 -35.11 18.33
C THR A 7 65.05 -33.98 18.68
N LEU A 8 64.92 -33.00 17.73
CA LEU A 8 63.92 -31.89 17.89
C LEU A 8 62.56 -32.35 17.40
N LEU A 9 61.62 -32.44 18.31
CA LEU A 9 60.18 -32.72 17.98
C LEU A 9 59.50 -31.39 17.68
N ALA A 10 59.12 -31.15 16.42
CA ALA A 10 58.32 -29.99 16.01
C ALA A 10 56.82 -30.30 16.24
N LEU A 11 56.18 -29.62 17.22
CA LEU A 11 54.73 -29.63 17.38
C LEU A 11 54.08 -28.75 16.31
N VAL A 12 53.39 -29.37 15.36
CA VAL A 12 52.50 -28.64 14.43
C VAL A 12 51.14 -28.47 15.10
N THR A 13 50.83 -27.25 15.56
CA THR A 13 49.49 -26.89 16.01
C THR A 13 48.59 -26.60 14.80
N VAL A 14 47.69 -27.51 14.48
CA VAL A 14 46.62 -27.28 13.51
C VAL A 14 45.54 -26.42 14.18
N ALA A 15 45.48 -25.15 13.83
CA ALA A 15 44.38 -24.28 14.23
C ALA A 15 43.11 -24.71 13.46
N ALA A 16 42.18 -25.36 14.16
CA ALA A 16 40.88 -25.66 13.63
C ALA A 16 40.08 -24.35 13.49
N CYS A 17 39.95 -23.88 12.26
CA CYS A 17 39.06 -22.76 11.92
C CYS A 17 37.62 -23.28 11.96
N SER A 18 36.91 -23.13 13.11
CA SER A 18 35.50 -23.41 13.21
C SER A 18 34.75 -22.39 12.35
N PRO A 19 33.86 -22.82 11.43
CA PRO A 19 33.03 -21.86 10.70
C PRO A 19 32.14 -21.13 11.67
N THR A 20 32.35 -19.83 11.86
CA THR A 20 31.43 -18.97 12.59
C THR A 20 30.13 -18.93 11.80
N PHE A 21 29.13 -19.65 12.26
CA PHE A 21 27.75 -19.53 11.78
C PHE A 21 27.29 -18.09 12.14
N LYS A 22 27.35 -17.17 11.18
CA LYS A 22 26.63 -15.91 11.31
C LYS A 22 25.14 -16.26 11.36
N PRO A 23 24.39 -15.85 12.40
CA PRO A 23 22.95 -16.04 12.39
C PRO A 23 22.43 -15.40 11.10
N LYS A 24 21.61 -16.14 10.33
CA LYS A 24 20.92 -15.57 9.16
C LYS A 24 20.19 -14.32 9.67
N SER A 25 20.52 -13.16 9.11
CA SER A 25 19.79 -11.91 9.39
C SER A 25 18.32 -12.16 9.12
N LYS A 26 17.44 -11.60 9.97
CA LYS A 26 16.00 -11.65 9.71
C LYS A 26 15.73 -11.13 8.29
N PRO A 27 14.84 -11.77 7.51
CA PRO A 27 14.47 -11.27 6.20
C PRO A 27 13.89 -9.85 6.31
N GLU A 28 14.33 -8.96 5.46
CA GLU A 28 13.96 -7.53 5.44
C GLU A 28 13.22 -7.26 4.14
N LEU A 29 11.88 -7.22 4.16
CA LEU A 29 11.02 -7.24 2.97
C LEU A 29 11.30 -6.09 2.00
N ASN A 30 11.51 -4.87 2.51
CA ASN A 30 11.85 -3.74 1.65
C ASN A 30 13.27 -3.86 1.05
N THR A 31 14.22 -4.43 1.79
CA THR A 31 15.55 -4.72 1.25
C THR A 31 15.45 -5.72 0.09
N ILE A 32 14.66 -6.79 0.25
CA ILE A 32 14.40 -7.79 -0.80
C ILE A 32 13.71 -7.15 -2.01
N ALA A 33 12.64 -6.39 -1.80
CA ALA A 33 11.92 -5.70 -2.88
C ALA A 33 12.86 -4.80 -3.71
N LYS A 34 13.74 -4.04 -3.07
CA LYS A 34 14.73 -3.21 -3.75
C LYS A 34 15.78 -4.02 -4.53
N GLN A 35 16.21 -5.17 -4.02
CA GLN A 35 17.09 -6.09 -4.75
C GLN A 35 16.43 -6.59 -6.04
N HIS A 36 15.10 -6.74 -6.02
CA HIS A 36 14.28 -7.13 -7.17
C HIS A 36 13.74 -5.92 -7.97
N ARG A 37 14.37 -4.73 -7.80
CA ARG A 37 14.10 -3.49 -8.56
C ARG A 37 12.69 -2.92 -8.35
N LYS A 38 12.05 -3.22 -7.22
CA LYS A 38 10.86 -2.50 -6.78
C LYS A 38 11.27 -1.26 -5.98
N LEU A 39 10.45 -0.23 -6.04
CA LEU A 39 10.73 1.02 -5.35
C LEU A 39 10.62 0.84 -3.83
N TYR A 40 9.65 0.02 -3.39
CA TYR A 40 9.40 -0.26 -1.98
C TYR A 40 8.64 -1.57 -1.77
N PHE A 41 8.72 -2.08 -0.54
CA PHE A 41 7.70 -2.84 0.16
C PHE A 41 7.24 -1.99 1.34
N GLY A 42 5.93 -1.78 1.49
CA GLY A 42 5.36 -0.84 2.44
C GLY A 42 4.22 -1.41 3.27
N THR A 43 3.71 -0.60 4.19
CA THR A 43 2.53 -0.91 5.01
C THR A 43 1.68 0.32 5.24
N ALA A 44 0.36 0.13 5.48
CA ALA A 44 -0.45 1.14 6.13
C ALA A 44 -0.18 1.14 7.64
N THR A 45 -0.51 2.25 8.31
CA THR A 45 -0.48 2.43 9.77
C THR A 45 -1.43 3.55 10.16
N ASP A 46 -1.83 3.59 11.42
CA ASP A 46 -2.64 4.69 11.94
C ASP A 46 -2.11 5.22 13.29
N ASN A 47 -2.58 6.38 13.70
CA ASN A 47 -2.08 7.08 14.88
C ASN A 47 -2.20 6.30 16.19
N PRO A 48 -3.31 5.59 16.50
CA PRO A 48 -3.44 4.81 17.74
C PRO A 48 -2.38 3.70 17.87
N GLU A 49 -1.98 3.08 16.76
CA GLU A 49 -1.02 1.98 16.68
C GLU A 49 0.39 2.43 17.10
N LEU A 50 0.69 3.72 16.87
CA LEU A 50 1.99 4.31 17.20
C LEU A 50 2.31 4.35 18.72
N ASN A 51 1.33 4.05 19.56
CA ASN A 51 1.54 3.90 21.00
C ASN A 51 2.11 2.52 21.38
N ASP A 52 2.06 1.54 20.48
CA ASP A 52 2.65 0.21 20.69
C ASP A 52 4.13 0.20 20.32
N THR A 53 4.99 0.12 21.33
CA THR A 53 6.45 0.15 21.13
C THR A 53 6.98 -1.07 20.38
N ALA A 54 6.35 -2.25 20.51
CA ALA A 54 6.75 -3.46 19.81
C ALA A 54 6.36 -3.38 18.33
N TYR A 55 5.16 -2.87 18.04
CA TYR A 55 4.72 -2.54 16.69
C TYR A 55 5.67 -1.53 16.02
N ARG A 56 5.96 -0.44 16.73
CA ARG A 56 6.87 0.61 16.25
C ARG A 56 8.27 0.09 15.93
N ALA A 57 8.77 -0.87 16.69
CA ALA A 57 10.09 -1.46 16.43
C ALA A 57 10.17 -2.16 15.06
N ILE A 58 9.04 -2.66 14.53
CA ILE A 58 8.94 -3.26 13.20
C ILE A 58 8.64 -2.19 12.15
N LEU A 59 7.66 -1.31 12.41
CA LEU A 59 7.23 -0.24 11.51
C LEU A 59 8.38 0.72 11.17
N ASP A 60 9.18 1.09 12.16
CA ASP A 60 10.25 2.09 12.02
C ASP A 60 11.48 1.56 11.27
N ASP A 61 11.59 0.25 11.04
CA ASP A 61 12.69 -0.34 10.30
C ASP A 61 12.47 -0.16 8.78
N ASN A 62 13.15 0.80 8.19
CA ASN A 62 13.11 1.07 6.75
C ASN A 62 13.54 -0.13 5.88
N ARG A 63 14.27 -1.09 6.42
CA ARG A 63 14.64 -2.32 5.73
C ARG A 63 13.46 -3.29 5.64
N MET A 64 12.51 -3.19 6.58
CA MET A 64 11.26 -3.94 6.58
C MET A 64 10.21 -3.23 5.75
N PHE A 65 9.96 -1.94 6.00
CA PHE A 65 8.97 -1.13 5.31
C PHE A 65 9.61 0.16 4.77
N GLY A 66 9.69 0.28 3.46
CA GLY A 66 10.25 1.46 2.78
C GLY A 66 9.20 2.50 2.40
N GLN A 67 7.92 2.24 2.68
CA GLN A 67 6.80 3.13 2.40
C GLN A 67 5.75 2.99 3.50
N ILE A 68 5.09 4.10 3.85
CA ILE A 68 3.96 4.14 4.79
C ILE A 68 2.78 4.84 4.14
N THR A 69 1.56 4.30 4.37
CA THR A 69 0.27 4.93 4.06
C THR A 69 -0.48 5.22 5.35
N PRO A 70 -0.87 6.48 5.64
CA PRO A 70 -1.78 6.79 6.75
C PRO A 70 -3.16 6.19 6.47
N ALA A 71 -3.62 5.26 7.31
CA ALA A 71 -4.86 4.54 7.08
C ALA A 71 -6.10 5.43 7.18
N ASN A 72 -6.09 6.46 8.06
CA ASN A 72 -7.25 7.32 8.28
C ASN A 72 -6.92 8.81 8.34
N SER A 73 -5.78 9.19 8.88
CA SER A 73 -5.48 10.59 9.27
C SER A 73 -5.30 11.58 8.10
N MET A 74 -5.24 11.10 6.85
CA MET A 74 -5.25 11.96 5.65
C MET A 74 -6.59 11.91 4.87
N LYS A 75 -7.58 11.14 5.33
CA LYS A 75 -8.93 11.10 4.72
C LYS A 75 -9.70 12.38 5.01
N TRP A 76 -10.74 12.63 4.21
CA TRP A 76 -11.48 13.90 4.25
C TRP A 76 -12.05 14.24 5.62
N PHE A 77 -12.69 13.25 6.31
CA PHE A 77 -13.28 13.49 7.64
C PHE A 77 -12.25 13.98 8.68
N ALA A 78 -10.98 13.55 8.53
CA ALA A 78 -9.91 13.92 9.44
C ALA A 78 -9.27 15.27 9.07
N THR A 79 -9.25 15.62 7.78
CA THR A 79 -8.48 16.76 7.28
C THR A 79 -9.30 18.02 7.04
N GLU A 80 -10.62 17.92 6.83
CA GLU A 80 -11.54 19.07 6.70
C GLU A 80 -12.89 18.75 7.37
N PRO A 81 -12.94 18.62 8.71
CA PRO A 81 -14.15 18.23 9.45
C PRO A 81 -15.30 19.24 9.31
N SER A 82 -15.00 20.52 9.08
CA SER A 82 -15.95 21.60 8.78
C SER A 82 -15.54 22.32 7.49
N PRO A 83 -16.49 22.95 6.78
CA PRO A 83 -16.20 23.60 5.49
C PRO A 83 -15.11 24.67 5.59
N GLY A 84 -13.95 24.41 4.96
CA GLY A 84 -12.81 25.32 4.94
C GLY A 84 -11.95 25.33 6.21
N GLU A 85 -12.30 24.52 7.22
CA GLU A 85 -11.53 24.36 8.45
C GLU A 85 -10.66 23.11 8.33
N PHE A 86 -9.37 23.29 8.08
CA PHE A 86 -8.43 22.19 7.88
C PHE A 86 -7.67 21.84 9.14
N THR A 87 -7.49 20.53 9.38
CA THR A 87 -6.68 19.99 10.47
C THR A 87 -5.76 18.88 9.93
N PHE A 88 -4.46 19.01 10.19
CA PHE A 88 -3.44 18.10 9.65
C PHE A 88 -2.62 17.43 10.76
N HIS A 89 -2.91 17.71 12.02
CA HIS A 89 -2.09 17.28 13.16
C HIS A 89 -1.79 15.76 13.13
N ASP A 90 -2.79 14.93 12.94
CA ASP A 90 -2.62 13.48 12.98
C ASP A 90 -1.89 12.94 11.73
N GLY A 91 -2.19 13.50 10.56
CA GLY A 91 -1.46 13.20 9.33
C GLY A 91 0.01 13.64 9.41
N ASP A 92 0.30 14.80 10.05
CA ASP A 92 1.65 15.29 10.26
C ASP A 92 2.49 14.35 11.14
N VAL A 93 1.88 13.70 12.13
CA VAL A 93 2.56 12.69 12.96
C VAL A 93 3.11 11.57 12.09
N ILE A 94 2.29 11.01 11.19
CA ILE A 94 2.70 9.91 10.31
C ILE A 94 3.67 10.40 9.22
N ALA A 95 3.45 11.59 8.65
CA ALA A 95 4.35 12.18 7.67
C ALA A 95 5.75 12.42 8.25
N ASN A 96 5.83 12.96 9.48
CA ASN A 96 7.09 13.16 10.19
C ASN A 96 7.76 11.84 10.56
N LEU A 97 6.99 10.81 10.89
CA LEU A 97 7.49 9.45 11.13
C LEU A 97 8.14 8.88 9.87
N ALA A 98 7.45 8.91 8.74
CA ALA A 98 7.96 8.45 7.46
C ALA A 98 9.28 9.18 7.09
N LYS A 99 9.30 10.50 7.23
CA LYS A 99 10.50 11.32 6.99
C LYS A 99 11.66 10.95 7.91
N LYS A 100 11.41 10.79 9.21
CA LYS A 100 12.41 10.39 10.21
C LYS A 100 13.04 9.05 9.86
N ASN A 101 12.22 8.08 9.44
CA ASN A 101 12.63 6.72 9.13
C ASN A 101 13.10 6.57 7.67
N ARG A 102 13.10 7.65 6.85
CA ARG A 102 13.45 7.63 5.42
C ARG A 102 12.57 6.67 4.62
N GLN A 103 11.30 6.62 4.97
CA GLN A 103 10.25 5.87 4.26
C GLN A 103 9.54 6.81 3.29
N LEU A 104 9.10 6.28 2.15
CA LEU A 104 8.21 7.01 1.26
C LEU A 104 6.84 7.16 1.94
N LEU A 105 6.16 8.25 1.66
CA LEU A 105 4.79 8.50 2.14
C LEU A 105 3.83 8.40 0.97
N ARG A 106 2.75 7.62 1.10
CA ARG A 106 1.61 7.62 0.19
C ARG A 106 0.45 8.35 0.85
N GLY A 107 -0.06 9.39 0.21
CA GLY A 107 -1.21 10.15 0.69
C GLY A 107 -2.52 9.44 0.33
N HIS A 108 -3.37 9.18 1.30
CA HIS A 108 -4.63 8.46 1.16
C HIS A 108 -5.72 9.18 1.97
N ASN A 109 -6.68 9.80 1.34
CA ASN A 109 -6.93 10.08 -0.07
C ASN A 109 -7.59 11.47 -0.26
N CYS A 110 -7.64 12.00 -1.50
CA CYS A 110 -8.30 13.27 -1.74
C CYS A 110 -9.83 13.13 -1.86
N VAL A 111 -10.33 12.23 -2.71
CA VAL A 111 -11.77 12.05 -2.98
C VAL A 111 -12.15 10.59 -2.84
N TRP A 112 -13.04 10.31 -1.91
CA TRP A 112 -13.62 9.00 -1.67
C TRP A 112 -15.05 9.16 -1.18
N HIS A 113 -15.95 8.26 -1.58
CA HIS A 113 -17.36 8.29 -1.22
C HIS A 113 -17.64 7.96 0.26
N ASN A 114 -16.66 7.39 0.97
CA ASN A 114 -16.78 6.96 2.35
C ASN A 114 -15.90 7.81 3.29
N GLN A 115 -16.12 7.70 4.60
CA GLN A 115 -15.41 8.46 5.63
C GLN A 115 -15.36 9.98 5.31
N LEU A 116 -16.47 10.52 4.87
CA LEU A 116 -16.69 11.95 4.66
C LEU A 116 -17.26 12.60 5.93
N PRO A 117 -16.98 13.88 6.19
CA PRO A 117 -17.71 14.62 7.20
C PRO A 117 -19.17 14.85 6.77
N ASP A 118 -20.08 14.99 7.72
CA ASP A 118 -21.52 15.10 7.46
C ASP A 118 -21.87 16.23 6.49
N TRP A 119 -21.16 17.36 6.55
CA TRP A 119 -21.41 18.50 5.67
C TRP A 119 -21.18 18.18 4.18
N VAL A 120 -20.33 17.19 3.87
CA VAL A 120 -20.13 16.68 2.50
C VAL A 120 -21.12 15.58 2.21
N SER A 121 -21.18 14.53 3.06
CA SER A 121 -21.93 13.29 2.78
C SER A 121 -23.44 13.50 2.68
N THR A 122 -24.00 14.44 3.46
CA THR A 122 -25.44 14.79 3.47
C THR A 122 -25.73 16.13 2.78
N GLY A 123 -24.70 16.80 2.27
CA GLY A 123 -24.82 18.09 1.63
C GLY A 123 -25.60 18.03 0.31
N THR A 124 -26.32 19.10 0.00
CA THR A 124 -26.94 19.28 -1.31
C THR A 124 -26.18 20.36 -2.06
N PHE A 125 -25.56 19.97 -3.18
CA PHE A 125 -24.69 20.85 -3.95
C PHE A 125 -25.16 20.96 -5.40
N THR A 126 -25.05 22.15 -5.96
CA THR A 126 -25.02 22.33 -7.40
C THR A 126 -23.69 21.80 -7.96
N GLU A 127 -23.63 21.52 -9.26
CA GLU A 127 -22.39 21.12 -9.94
C GLU A 127 -21.22 22.09 -9.61
N LYS A 128 -21.46 23.39 -9.72
CA LYS A 128 -20.45 24.40 -9.45
C LYS A 128 -19.92 24.36 -8.02
N GLU A 129 -20.80 24.16 -7.05
CA GLU A 129 -20.42 24.12 -5.64
C GLU A 129 -19.60 22.89 -5.31
N ILE A 130 -20.04 21.69 -5.74
CA ILE A 130 -19.29 20.48 -5.44
C ILE A 130 -17.90 20.45 -6.11
N LEU A 131 -17.82 20.95 -7.34
CA LEU A 131 -16.52 21.06 -8.01
C LEU A 131 -15.59 22.03 -7.30
N ALA A 132 -16.08 23.17 -6.81
CA ALA A 132 -15.30 24.11 -6.01
C ALA A 132 -14.86 23.52 -4.65
N VAL A 133 -15.71 22.72 -4.03
CA VAL A 133 -15.39 21.99 -2.78
C VAL A 133 -14.30 20.97 -3.02
N VAL A 134 -14.40 20.13 -4.05
CA VAL A 134 -13.38 19.13 -4.45
C VAL A 134 -12.05 19.82 -4.77
N GLU A 135 -12.09 20.88 -5.57
CA GLU A 135 -10.89 21.63 -5.94
C GLU A 135 -10.16 22.18 -4.70
N ARG A 136 -10.88 22.89 -3.82
CA ARG A 136 -10.32 23.46 -2.59
C ARG A 136 -9.75 22.38 -1.69
N HIS A 137 -10.50 21.29 -1.46
CA HIS A 137 -10.06 20.21 -0.59
C HIS A 137 -8.77 19.57 -1.10
N CYS A 138 -8.78 19.08 -2.35
CA CYS A 138 -7.60 18.42 -2.94
C CYS A 138 -6.38 19.36 -2.99
N GLU A 139 -6.60 20.63 -3.40
CA GLU A 139 -5.49 21.58 -3.48
C GLU A 139 -4.89 21.89 -2.11
N THR A 140 -5.72 22.08 -1.08
CA THR A 140 -5.25 22.42 0.28
C THR A 140 -4.53 21.23 0.91
N LEU A 141 -5.12 20.03 0.85
CA LEU A 141 -4.53 18.79 1.37
C LEU A 141 -3.17 18.50 0.73
N VAL A 142 -3.12 18.45 -0.60
CA VAL A 142 -1.89 18.11 -1.32
C VAL A 142 -0.82 19.19 -1.15
N ARG A 143 -1.21 20.47 -1.07
CA ARG A 143 -0.28 21.59 -0.83
C ARG A 143 0.36 21.51 0.54
N HIS A 144 -0.38 21.10 1.59
CA HIS A 144 0.15 20.94 2.94
C HIS A 144 1.31 19.93 2.97
N TYR A 145 1.16 18.82 2.24
CA TYR A 145 2.19 17.77 2.18
C TYR A 145 3.12 17.87 0.96
N ARG A 146 3.16 19.01 0.28
CA ARG A 146 3.97 19.21 -0.92
C ARG A 146 5.43 18.83 -0.70
N GLY A 147 5.94 17.96 -1.60
CA GLY A 147 7.33 17.47 -1.57
C GLY A 147 7.61 16.43 -0.48
N GLN A 148 6.60 16.02 0.29
CA GLN A 148 6.71 14.96 1.30
C GLN A 148 6.10 13.65 0.82
N VAL A 149 5.04 13.71 0.01
CA VAL A 149 4.29 12.56 -0.50
C VAL A 149 4.84 12.13 -1.84
N TYR A 150 5.16 10.85 -1.97
CA TYR A 150 5.55 10.24 -3.25
C TYR A 150 4.37 10.11 -4.20
N ALA A 151 3.24 9.58 -3.71
CA ALA A 151 2.05 9.32 -4.51
C ALA A 151 0.77 9.64 -3.71
N TRP A 152 -0.24 10.23 -4.36
CA TRP A 152 -1.56 10.47 -3.83
C TRP A 152 -2.60 9.58 -4.48
N ASP A 153 -3.47 8.96 -3.68
CA ASP A 153 -4.76 8.45 -4.14
C ASP A 153 -5.71 9.63 -4.31
N VAL A 154 -5.73 10.19 -5.55
CA VAL A 154 -6.53 11.39 -5.84
C VAL A 154 -8.01 11.05 -5.89
N ILE A 155 -8.36 9.92 -6.49
CA ILE A 155 -9.70 9.35 -6.46
C ILE A 155 -9.64 7.91 -5.95
N ASN A 156 -10.60 7.54 -5.12
CA ASN A 156 -10.70 6.21 -4.55
C ASN A 156 -12.11 5.64 -4.78
N GLU A 157 -12.20 4.41 -5.35
CA GLU A 157 -13.42 3.61 -5.47
C GLU A 157 -14.58 4.28 -6.21
N VAL A 158 -14.33 4.86 -7.38
CA VAL A 158 -15.34 5.61 -8.14
C VAL A 158 -16.30 4.72 -8.94
N PHE A 159 -16.02 3.42 -9.07
CA PHE A 159 -16.87 2.49 -9.81
C PHE A 159 -17.49 1.40 -8.91
N ASN A 160 -18.68 0.93 -9.30
CA ASN A 160 -19.27 -0.31 -8.83
C ASN A 160 -18.64 -1.51 -9.55
N ASP A 161 -18.83 -2.73 -9.05
CA ASP A 161 -18.23 -3.93 -9.63
C ASP A 161 -18.73 -4.26 -11.05
N ASP A 162 -19.90 -3.74 -11.44
CA ASP A 162 -20.41 -3.82 -12.81
C ASP A 162 -19.81 -2.79 -13.78
N GLY A 163 -18.89 -1.94 -13.29
CA GLY A 163 -18.22 -0.89 -14.08
C GLY A 163 -19.02 0.39 -14.25
N THR A 164 -20.18 0.53 -13.61
CA THR A 164 -20.92 1.79 -13.55
C THR A 164 -20.33 2.72 -12.50
N PHE A 165 -20.46 4.04 -12.70
CA PHE A 165 -20.06 5.00 -11.67
C PHE A 165 -20.87 4.81 -10.38
N ARG A 166 -20.17 4.86 -9.23
CA ARG A 166 -20.80 4.87 -7.93
C ARG A 166 -21.66 6.11 -7.76
N GLN A 167 -22.90 5.89 -7.28
CA GLN A 167 -23.84 6.97 -7.00
C GLN A 167 -23.55 7.55 -5.62
N ASP A 168 -22.73 8.58 -5.57
CA ASP A 168 -22.34 9.31 -4.37
C ASP A 168 -22.57 10.82 -4.53
N VAL A 169 -22.29 11.60 -3.50
CA VAL A 169 -22.48 13.06 -3.52
C VAL A 169 -21.73 13.74 -4.68
N PHE A 170 -20.54 13.25 -5.04
CA PHE A 170 -19.73 13.84 -6.08
C PHE A 170 -20.31 13.57 -7.46
N PHE A 171 -20.59 12.30 -7.75
CA PHE A 171 -21.15 11.90 -9.04
C PHE A 171 -22.58 12.40 -9.23
N ASN A 172 -23.41 12.34 -8.20
CA ASN A 172 -24.80 12.81 -8.29
C ASN A 172 -24.89 14.32 -8.56
N SER A 173 -23.93 15.11 -8.05
CA SER A 173 -23.93 16.56 -8.22
C SER A 173 -23.21 17.02 -9.51
N SER A 174 -22.18 16.28 -10.02
CA SER A 174 -21.34 16.77 -11.11
C SER A 174 -21.06 15.77 -12.24
N GLY A 175 -21.69 14.58 -12.20
CA GLY A 175 -21.27 13.49 -13.07
C GLY A 175 -19.78 13.15 -12.84
N SER A 176 -19.07 12.78 -13.88
CA SER A 176 -17.63 12.45 -13.77
C SER A 176 -16.71 13.67 -13.70
N LYS A 177 -17.21 14.91 -13.71
CA LYS A 177 -16.39 16.14 -13.77
C LYS A 177 -15.54 16.37 -12.52
N PHE A 178 -15.94 15.81 -11.36
CA PHE A 178 -15.13 15.90 -10.15
C PHE A 178 -13.76 15.21 -10.30
N ILE A 179 -13.65 14.18 -11.15
CA ILE A 179 -12.41 13.42 -11.37
C ILE A 179 -11.31 14.31 -11.95
N PRO A 180 -11.46 14.89 -13.18
CA PRO A 180 -10.44 15.79 -13.70
C PRO A 180 -10.20 17.00 -12.80
N THR A 181 -11.22 17.51 -12.11
CA THR A 181 -11.08 18.62 -11.16
C THR A 181 -10.11 18.26 -10.03
N ALA A 182 -10.26 17.10 -9.40
CA ALA A 182 -9.38 16.62 -8.34
C ALA A 182 -7.94 16.42 -8.83
N PHE A 183 -7.73 15.77 -9.98
CA PHE A 183 -6.40 15.56 -10.56
C PHE A 183 -5.69 16.89 -10.90
N HIS A 184 -6.38 17.83 -11.49
CA HIS A 184 -5.80 19.14 -11.79
C HIS A 184 -5.47 19.93 -10.52
N ALA A 185 -6.34 19.90 -9.51
CA ALA A 185 -6.09 20.54 -8.21
C ALA A 185 -4.85 19.94 -7.52
N ALA A 186 -4.76 18.61 -7.47
CA ALA A 186 -3.61 17.91 -6.88
C ALA A 186 -2.30 18.25 -7.61
N ARG A 187 -2.30 18.25 -8.96
CA ARG A 187 -1.11 18.58 -9.75
C ARG A 187 -0.66 20.04 -9.58
N ARG A 188 -1.60 20.99 -9.48
CA ARG A 188 -1.24 22.38 -9.17
C ARG A 188 -0.61 22.52 -7.80
N ALA A 189 -1.11 21.77 -6.82
CA ALA A 189 -0.62 21.79 -5.45
C ALA A 189 0.77 21.16 -5.32
N ASP A 190 1.01 19.99 -5.92
CA ASP A 190 2.32 19.34 -5.99
C ASP A 190 2.63 18.86 -7.41
N PRO A 191 3.52 19.55 -8.14
CA PRO A 191 3.93 19.16 -9.49
C PRO A 191 4.71 17.83 -9.55
N HIS A 192 5.24 17.33 -8.43
CA HIS A 192 6.17 16.21 -8.40
C HIS A 192 5.55 14.91 -7.87
N ALA A 193 4.51 14.99 -7.04
CA ALA A 193 3.82 13.81 -6.54
C ALA A 193 3.17 13.03 -7.68
N LYS A 194 3.19 11.71 -7.59
CA LYS A 194 2.47 10.81 -8.49
C LYS A 194 0.99 10.83 -8.15
N LEU A 195 0.14 10.90 -9.16
CA LEU A 195 -1.31 11.01 -8.99
C LEU A 195 -1.99 9.72 -9.46
N TYR A 196 -2.71 9.07 -8.55
CA TYR A 196 -3.31 7.75 -8.73
C TYR A 196 -4.83 7.78 -8.65
N ALA A 197 -5.47 6.90 -9.42
CA ALA A 197 -6.76 6.32 -9.07
C ALA A 197 -6.49 5.03 -8.29
N ASN A 198 -7.35 4.67 -7.33
CA ASN A 198 -7.17 3.48 -6.48
C ASN A 198 -8.50 2.77 -6.28
N ASP A 199 -8.56 1.44 -6.43
CA ASP A 199 -9.79 0.68 -6.20
C ASP A 199 -9.50 -0.81 -5.93
N PHE A 200 -10.49 -1.50 -5.37
CA PHE A 200 -10.54 -2.95 -5.16
C PHE A 200 -11.32 -3.65 -6.29
N ASN A 201 -11.19 -4.97 -6.38
CA ASN A 201 -11.83 -5.80 -7.41
C ASN A 201 -11.50 -5.40 -8.85
N ILE A 202 -10.34 -4.76 -9.07
CA ILE A 202 -9.81 -4.45 -10.39
C ILE A 202 -8.58 -5.27 -10.76
N GLU A 203 -8.19 -6.21 -9.91
CA GLU A 203 -6.97 -7.01 -10.04
C GLU A 203 -7.05 -7.96 -11.25
N GLY A 204 -8.19 -8.59 -11.47
CA GLY A 204 -8.46 -9.43 -12.64
C GLY A 204 -9.22 -8.69 -13.75
N PRO A 205 -9.27 -9.28 -14.98
CA PRO A 205 -10.06 -8.72 -16.06
C PRO A 205 -11.56 -8.87 -15.79
N ASN A 206 -12.24 -7.76 -15.56
CA ASN A 206 -13.69 -7.68 -15.33
C ASN A 206 -14.25 -6.33 -15.79
N ALA A 207 -15.55 -6.09 -15.60
CA ALA A 207 -16.22 -4.86 -16.01
C ALA A 207 -15.63 -3.61 -15.34
N LYS A 208 -15.34 -3.67 -14.03
CA LYS A 208 -14.75 -2.58 -13.25
C LYS A 208 -13.34 -2.24 -13.72
N SER A 209 -12.49 -3.26 -13.94
CA SER A 209 -11.16 -3.08 -14.50
C SER A 209 -11.20 -2.44 -15.89
N ALA A 210 -12.13 -2.90 -16.76
CA ALA A 210 -12.33 -2.30 -18.08
C ALA A 210 -12.80 -0.84 -17.99
N ALA A 211 -13.66 -0.50 -17.03
CA ALA A 211 -14.09 0.89 -16.79
C ALA A 211 -12.91 1.78 -16.40
N TYR A 212 -12.01 1.34 -15.49
CA TYR A 212 -10.79 2.08 -15.16
C TYR A 212 -9.83 2.23 -16.34
N GLN A 213 -9.65 1.19 -17.17
CA GLN A 213 -8.84 1.31 -18.38
C GLN A 213 -9.41 2.37 -19.32
N ASN A 214 -10.74 2.45 -19.49
CA ASN A 214 -11.41 3.46 -20.32
C ASN A 214 -11.31 4.86 -19.70
N LEU A 215 -11.47 4.97 -18.37
CA LEU A 215 -11.28 6.24 -17.65
C LEU A 215 -9.86 6.77 -17.88
N ILE A 216 -8.83 5.96 -17.69
CA ILE A 216 -7.43 6.37 -17.89
C ILE A 216 -7.18 6.83 -19.33
N LYS A 217 -7.72 6.10 -20.34
CA LYS A 217 -7.63 6.53 -21.75
C LYS A 217 -8.26 7.91 -21.96
N THR A 218 -9.44 8.14 -21.38
CA THR A 218 -10.16 9.42 -21.47
C THR A 218 -9.37 10.54 -20.81
N LEU A 219 -8.94 10.35 -19.55
CA LEU A 219 -8.16 11.34 -18.81
C LEU A 219 -6.88 11.72 -19.54
N LYS A 220 -6.13 10.74 -20.06
CA LYS A 220 -4.91 11.02 -20.86
C LYS A 220 -5.21 11.77 -22.15
N LYS A 221 -6.28 11.42 -22.87
CA LYS A 221 -6.70 12.12 -24.09
C LYS A 221 -7.06 13.58 -23.81
N GLU A 222 -7.62 13.85 -22.64
CA GLU A 222 -8.01 15.19 -22.18
C GLU A 222 -6.86 15.97 -21.51
N GLY A 223 -5.67 15.37 -21.40
CA GLY A 223 -4.51 16.01 -20.77
C GLY A 223 -4.59 16.08 -19.24
N VAL A 224 -5.44 15.27 -18.62
CA VAL A 224 -5.55 15.17 -17.17
C VAL A 224 -4.35 14.40 -16.61
N PRO A 225 -3.69 14.92 -15.56
CA PRO A 225 -2.41 14.39 -15.06
C PRO A 225 -2.59 13.14 -14.17
N ILE A 226 -2.91 12.00 -14.77
CA ILE A 226 -2.92 10.70 -14.09
C ILE A 226 -1.59 9.98 -14.35
N ASP A 227 -0.91 9.55 -13.27
CA ASP A 227 0.38 8.86 -13.31
C ASP A 227 0.28 7.37 -13.03
N GLY A 228 -0.71 6.94 -12.25
CA GLY A 228 -0.79 5.55 -11.79
C GLY A 228 -2.20 5.06 -11.50
N ILE A 229 -2.28 3.73 -11.31
CA ILE A 229 -3.44 3.03 -10.79
C ILE A 229 -3.00 2.13 -9.63
N GLY A 230 -3.72 2.24 -8.50
CA GLY A 230 -3.56 1.38 -7.33
C GLY A 230 -4.55 0.23 -7.37
N PHE A 231 -4.05 -0.97 -7.12
CA PHE A 231 -4.80 -2.19 -6.92
C PHE A 231 -4.84 -2.43 -5.41
N GLN A 232 -6.00 -2.23 -4.76
CA GLN A 232 -6.09 -2.39 -3.31
C GLN A 232 -5.72 -3.81 -2.88
N SER A 233 -6.19 -4.82 -3.62
CA SER A 233 -5.82 -6.23 -3.40
C SER A 233 -6.28 -6.77 -2.04
N HIS A 234 -7.50 -6.44 -1.64
CA HIS A 234 -8.19 -7.05 -0.50
C HIS A 234 -8.80 -8.39 -0.91
N PHE A 235 -8.10 -9.49 -0.64
CA PHE A 235 -8.49 -10.81 -1.09
C PHE A 235 -9.13 -11.68 -0.02
N ILE A 236 -9.84 -12.73 -0.49
CA ILE A 236 -10.24 -13.88 0.33
C ILE A 236 -9.28 -15.02 0.00
N VAL A 237 -8.86 -15.77 1.01
CA VAL A 237 -7.93 -16.87 0.87
C VAL A 237 -8.43 -17.88 -0.18
N GLY A 238 -7.58 -18.20 -1.17
CA GLY A 238 -7.89 -19.11 -2.26
C GLY A 238 -8.80 -18.55 -3.37
N GLU A 239 -9.16 -17.25 -3.30
CA GLU A 239 -10.06 -16.61 -4.26
C GLU A 239 -9.39 -15.51 -5.09
N LEU A 240 -8.09 -15.66 -5.37
CA LEU A 240 -7.42 -14.70 -6.25
C LEU A 240 -8.03 -14.75 -7.66
N PRO A 241 -8.31 -13.59 -8.29
CA PRO A 241 -8.82 -13.59 -9.65
C PRO A 241 -7.78 -14.14 -10.64
N PRO A 242 -8.19 -14.73 -11.75
CA PRO A 242 -7.26 -15.17 -12.79
C PRO A 242 -6.65 -13.98 -13.53
N ASN A 243 -5.50 -14.19 -14.18
CA ASN A 243 -4.90 -13.24 -15.12
C ASN A 243 -4.58 -11.86 -14.53
N ILE A 244 -4.19 -11.79 -13.24
CA ILE A 244 -3.80 -10.53 -12.57
C ILE A 244 -2.64 -9.88 -13.34
N LYS A 245 -1.64 -10.67 -13.76
CA LYS A 245 -0.46 -10.17 -14.48
C LYS A 245 -0.84 -9.48 -15.78
N GLU A 246 -1.61 -10.15 -16.63
CA GLU A 246 -2.06 -9.67 -17.92
C GLU A 246 -2.90 -8.40 -17.77
N ASN A 247 -3.71 -8.34 -16.72
CA ASN A 247 -4.54 -7.18 -16.42
C ASN A 247 -3.67 -5.98 -15.96
N MET A 248 -2.71 -6.18 -15.06
CA MET A 248 -1.76 -5.13 -14.68
C MET A 248 -0.96 -4.63 -15.89
N GLU A 249 -0.51 -5.54 -16.78
CA GLU A 249 0.19 -5.17 -18.01
C GLU A 249 -0.71 -4.38 -18.98
N ALA A 250 -2.02 -4.62 -18.99
CA ALA A 250 -2.96 -3.82 -19.77
C ALA A 250 -3.00 -2.37 -19.30
N PHE A 251 -2.96 -2.11 -18.00
CA PHE A 251 -2.86 -0.76 -17.45
C PHE A 251 -1.50 -0.11 -17.76
N THR A 252 -0.39 -0.82 -17.60
CA THR A 252 0.94 -0.26 -17.90
C THR A 252 1.08 0.14 -19.39
N LYS A 253 0.43 -0.59 -20.30
CA LYS A 253 0.37 -0.23 -21.75
C LYS A 253 -0.36 1.08 -22.00
N LEU A 254 -1.19 1.56 -21.07
CA LEU A 254 -1.81 2.89 -21.13
C LEU A 254 -0.86 4.01 -20.72
N GLY A 255 0.37 3.69 -20.34
CA GLY A 255 1.39 4.64 -19.91
C GLY A 255 1.18 5.15 -18.48
N VAL A 256 0.61 4.35 -17.60
CA VAL A 256 0.54 4.58 -16.15
C VAL A 256 1.37 3.52 -15.42
N GLU A 257 1.96 3.87 -14.29
CA GLU A 257 2.53 2.89 -13.40
C GLU A 257 1.43 2.19 -12.58
N VAL A 258 1.71 1.01 -12.05
CA VAL A 258 0.78 0.29 -11.18
C VAL A 258 1.43 0.01 -9.83
N ALA A 259 0.64 -0.07 -8.77
CA ALA A 259 1.08 -0.47 -7.44
C ALA A 259 0.01 -1.36 -6.78
N VAL A 260 0.43 -2.33 -5.99
CA VAL A 260 -0.44 -2.99 -5.01
C VAL A 260 -0.44 -2.11 -3.76
N THR A 261 -1.62 -1.65 -3.33
CA THR A 261 -1.72 -0.54 -2.38
C THR A 261 -2.23 -0.90 -1.00
N GLU A 262 -2.96 -2.03 -0.85
CA GLU A 262 -3.68 -2.35 0.37
C GLU A 262 -3.79 -3.87 0.59
N LEU A 263 -2.75 -4.63 0.24
CA LEU A 263 -2.79 -6.09 0.24
C LEU A 263 -3.07 -6.66 1.62
N ASP A 264 -4.16 -7.39 1.71
CA ASP A 264 -4.46 -8.35 2.76
C ASP A 264 -5.18 -9.58 2.17
N VAL A 265 -5.13 -10.72 2.90
CA VAL A 265 -5.75 -11.97 2.45
C VAL A 265 -6.52 -12.56 3.61
N ARG A 266 -7.79 -12.17 3.77
CA ARG A 266 -8.64 -12.61 4.87
C ARG A 266 -9.13 -14.03 4.71
N MET A 267 -9.47 -14.67 5.83
CA MET A 267 -10.06 -16.00 5.88
C MET A 267 -11.19 -16.08 6.90
N THR A 268 -12.07 -17.06 6.74
CA THR A 268 -13.07 -17.41 7.77
C THR A 268 -12.36 -18.04 8.96
N LEU A 269 -12.68 -17.55 10.16
CA LEU A 269 -12.12 -18.03 11.43
C LEU A 269 -12.87 -19.26 11.95
N PRO A 270 -12.22 -20.17 12.72
CA PRO A 270 -10.82 -20.10 13.11
C PRO A 270 -9.86 -20.43 11.97
N GLU A 271 -8.65 -19.86 12.03
CA GLU A 271 -7.59 -20.23 11.08
C GLU A 271 -7.20 -21.70 11.20
N THR A 272 -6.89 -22.35 10.07
CA THR A 272 -6.38 -23.71 10.03
C THR A 272 -5.02 -23.76 9.33
N PRO A 273 -4.23 -24.84 9.52
CA PRO A 273 -2.96 -25.00 8.80
C PRO A 273 -3.14 -24.96 7.27
N GLU A 274 -4.25 -25.47 6.74
CA GLU A 274 -4.57 -25.49 5.31
C GLU A 274 -4.85 -24.07 4.80
N LEU A 275 -5.65 -23.29 5.53
CA LEU A 275 -5.95 -21.90 5.20
C LEU A 275 -4.69 -21.04 5.24
N LEU A 276 -3.84 -21.21 6.27
CA LEU A 276 -2.56 -20.50 6.37
C LEU A 276 -1.59 -20.89 5.24
N ALA A 277 -1.57 -22.17 4.84
CA ALA A 277 -0.75 -22.61 3.71
C ALA A 277 -1.27 -22.03 2.39
N GLN A 278 -2.59 -21.91 2.21
CA GLN A 278 -3.18 -21.26 1.04
C GLN A 278 -2.91 -19.75 1.04
N GLN A 279 -3.07 -19.08 2.19
CA GLN A 279 -2.75 -17.65 2.34
C GLN A 279 -1.29 -17.35 1.94
N ARG A 280 -0.35 -18.24 2.31
CA ARG A 280 1.06 -18.11 1.87
C ARG A 280 1.18 -18.12 0.35
N LYS A 281 0.48 -19.02 -0.34
CA LYS A 281 0.50 -19.09 -1.80
C LYS A 281 -0.14 -17.86 -2.45
N ASP A 282 -1.19 -17.33 -1.82
CA ASP A 282 -1.87 -16.14 -2.33
C ASP A 282 -0.93 -14.92 -2.24
N TYR A 283 -0.27 -14.69 -1.10
CA TYR A 283 0.76 -13.66 -0.97
C TYR A 283 1.90 -13.86 -1.98
N GLU A 284 2.44 -15.07 -2.09
CA GLU A 284 3.48 -15.43 -3.07
C GLU A 284 3.04 -15.06 -4.49
N THR A 285 1.82 -15.41 -4.88
CA THR A 285 1.28 -15.14 -6.20
C THR A 285 1.21 -13.63 -6.49
N VAL A 286 0.65 -12.83 -5.58
CA VAL A 286 0.51 -11.38 -5.77
C VAL A 286 1.88 -10.70 -5.87
N ILE A 287 2.82 -11.08 -5.01
CA ILE A 287 4.18 -10.54 -5.04
C ILE A 287 4.90 -10.92 -6.34
N SER A 288 4.83 -12.20 -6.75
CA SER A 288 5.41 -12.69 -8.01
C SER A 288 4.86 -11.95 -9.22
N VAL A 289 3.56 -11.67 -9.24
CA VAL A 289 2.93 -10.90 -10.32
C VAL A 289 3.47 -9.48 -10.35
N CYS A 290 3.48 -8.77 -9.22
CA CYS A 290 4.05 -7.42 -9.18
C CYS A 290 5.53 -7.44 -9.57
N GLN A 291 6.29 -8.42 -9.12
CA GLN A 291 7.71 -8.60 -9.47
C GLN A 291 7.89 -8.75 -10.98
N ALA A 292 7.06 -9.56 -11.64
CA ALA A 292 7.14 -9.84 -13.07
C ALA A 292 6.67 -8.66 -13.95
N VAL A 293 5.75 -7.81 -13.47
CA VAL A 293 5.23 -6.65 -14.23
C VAL A 293 6.19 -5.47 -14.10
N LYS A 294 6.81 -5.08 -15.21
CA LYS A 294 7.82 -4.00 -15.23
C LYS A 294 7.32 -2.67 -14.67
N GLY A 295 6.05 -2.33 -14.90
CA GLY A 295 5.43 -1.10 -14.42
C GLY A 295 4.85 -1.20 -13.00
N CYS A 296 4.90 -2.36 -12.34
CA CYS A 296 4.54 -2.48 -10.93
C CYS A 296 5.71 -1.97 -10.07
N ILE A 297 5.45 -0.87 -9.34
CA ILE A 297 6.51 -0.15 -8.63
C ILE A 297 6.75 -0.66 -7.21
N GLY A 298 5.75 -1.28 -6.58
CA GLY A 298 5.86 -1.73 -5.20
C GLY A 298 4.57 -2.33 -4.67
N VAL A 299 4.65 -2.85 -3.46
CA VAL A 299 3.53 -3.46 -2.73
C VAL A 299 3.44 -2.85 -1.35
N THR A 300 2.22 -2.51 -0.93
CA THR A 300 1.87 -2.10 0.42
C THR A 300 0.87 -3.10 0.99
N VAL A 301 1.12 -3.65 2.19
CA VAL A 301 0.13 -4.42 2.95
C VAL A 301 -0.75 -3.46 3.75
N TRP A 302 -2.07 -3.76 3.87
CA TRP A 302 -2.98 -2.90 4.62
C TRP A 302 -2.99 -3.30 6.08
N ASP A 303 -2.11 -2.63 6.83
CA ASP A 303 -1.54 -3.10 8.08
C ASP A 303 -0.67 -4.36 7.91
N PHE A 304 0.29 -4.56 8.78
CA PHE A 304 1.14 -5.75 8.69
C PHE A 304 0.78 -6.82 9.73
N THR A 305 -0.02 -6.49 10.76
CA THR A 305 -0.37 -7.39 11.86
C THR A 305 -1.87 -7.52 12.06
N ASP A 306 -2.33 -8.73 12.35
CA ASP A 306 -3.72 -9.01 12.67
C ASP A 306 -4.23 -8.23 13.89
N LYS A 307 -3.32 -7.74 14.75
CA LYS A 307 -3.62 -6.95 15.95
C LYS A 307 -4.40 -5.67 15.61
N PHE A 308 -4.10 -5.04 14.49
CA PHE A 308 -4.69 -3.76 14.07
C PHE A 308 -5.47 -3.86 12.76
N SER A 309 -5.66 -5.09 12.24
CA SER A 309 -6.40 -5.32 10.99
C SER A 309 -7.83 -4.81 11.07
N TRP A 310 -8.24 -4.11 10.01
CA TRP A 310 -9.62 -3.63 9.82
C TRP A 310 -10.64 -4.74 9.58
N VAL A 311 -10.17 -5.92 9.13
CA VAL A 311 -11.00 -7.04 8.66
C VAL A 311 -12.02 -7.51 9.70
N PRO A 312 -11.65 -7.79 10.97
CA PRO A 312 -12.63 -8.25 11.95
C PRO A 312 -13.73 -7.25 12.26
N GLY A 313 -13.44 -5.96 12.13
CA GLY A 313 -14.42 -4.89 12.33
C GLY A 313 -15.43 -4.73 11.19
N THR A 314 -15.07 -5.21 10.00
CA THR A 314 -15.87 -5.06 8.79
C THR A 314 -16.55 -6.37 8.37
N PHE A 315 -15.88 -7.50 8.51
CA PHE A 315 -16.34 -8.82 8.07
C PHE A 315 -16.52 -9.75 9.26
N ALA A 316 -17.73 -9.88 9.78
CA ALA A 316 -18.03 -10.74 10.92
C ALA A 316 -17.57 -12.18 10.68
N GLY A 317 -16.81 -12.76 11.62
CA GLY A 317 -16.28 -14.12 11.54
C GLY A 317 -15.09 -14.30 10.59
N GLN A 318 -14.52 -13.23 10.04
CA GLN A 318 -13.31 -13.24 9.23
C GLN A 318 -12.17 -12.50 9.93
N GLY A 319 -10.93 -12.84 9.57
CA GLY A 319 -9.74 -12.23 10.16
C GLY A 319 -8.47 -12.90 9.65
N ALA A 320 -7.43 -12.88 10.49
CA ALA A 320 -6.11 -13.48 10.22
C ALA A 320 -5.55 -13.06 8.84
N ALA A 321 -5.78 -11.80 8.44
CA ALA A 321 -5.57 -11.34 7.08
C ALA A 321 -4.13 -10.89 6.79
N CYS A 322 -3.39 -10.47 7.83
CA CYS A 322 -2.08 -9.84 7.72
C CYS A 322 -0.91 -10.84 7.77
N PRO A 323 0.30 -10.44 7.35
CA PRO A 323 1.49 -11.31 7.37
C PRO A 323 2.03 -11.65 8.76
N TRP A 324 1.71 -10.86 9.79
CA TRP A 324 2.02 -11.13 11.20
C TRP A 324 0.74 -11.35 11.98
N ASP A 325 0.82 -12.18 13.03
CA ASP A 325 -0.27 -12.42 13.98
C ASP A 325 -0.47 -11.23 14.93
N GLU A 326 -1.46 -11.34 15.82
CA GLU A 326 -1.75 -10.33 16.85
C GLU A 326 -0.63 -10.16 17.90
N ASN A 327 0.32 -11.11 17.96
CA ASN A 327 1.49 -11.09 18.84
C ASN A 327 2.76 -10.64 18.12
N LEU A 328 2.62 -10.08 16.91
CA LEU A 328 3.71 -9.60 16.05
C LEU A 328 4.71 -10.71 15.64
N LYS A 329 4.22 -11.95 15.49
CA LYS A 329 4.99 -13.08 14.96
C LYS A 329 4.68 -13.28 13.49
N GLU A 330 5.71 -13.55 12.71
CA GLU A 330 5.58 -13.82 11.27
C GLU A 330 4.73 -15.09 11.04
N LYS A 331 3.67 -14.95 10.25
CA LYS A 331 2.79 -16.04 9.79
C LYS A 331 3.32 -16.66 8.48
N PRO A 332 2.75 -17.78 8.00
CA PRO A 332 3.11 -18.34 6.70
C PRO A 332 3.03 -17.33 5.54
N GLY A 333 2.08 -16.37 5.59
CA GLY A 333 1.96 -15.28 4.61
C GLY A 333 3.21 -14.40 4.47
N PHE A 334 3.91 -14.12 5.58
CA PHE A 334 5.19 -13.41 5.56
C PHE A 334 6.23 -14.12 4.69
N PHE A 335 6.32 -15.43 4.82
CA PHE A 335 7.25 -16.23 4.01
C PHE A 335 6.79 -16.31 2.55
N GLY A 336 5.48 -16.29 2.29
CA GLY A 336 4.94 -16.18 0.93
C GLY A 336 5.37 -14.89 0.22
N ILE A 337 5.43 -13.77 0.95
CA ILE A 337 5.97 -12.51 0.40
C ILE A 337 7.43 -12.67 -0.04
N ILE A 338 8.25 -13.34 0.77
CA ILE A 338 9.66 -13.60 0.44
C ILE A 338 9.78 -14.52 -0.77
N ASP A 339 9.00 -15.60 -0.80
CA ASP A 339 8.98 -16.57 -1.90
C ASP A 339 8.60 -15.90 -3.22
N GLY A 340 7.64 -14.98 -3.20
CA GLY A 340 7.17 -14.26 -4.38
C GLY A 340 8.18 -13.29 -4.99
N PHE A 341 9.18 -12.86 -4.24
CA PHE A 341 10.29 -12.08 -4.80
C PHE A 341 11.39 -12.96 -5.40
N ASN A 342 11.55 -14.22 -4.97
CA ASN A 342 12.61 -15.15 -5.41
C ASN A 342 12.17 -15.99 -6.61
#